data_16296b5b78a6699b7c1ace8d2f3d4ed2
#
_entry.id   16296b5b78a6699b7c1ace8d2f3d4ed2
#
_cell.length_a   1.000
_cell.length_b   1.000
_cell.length_c   1.000
_cell.angle_alpha   90.00
_cell.angle_beta   90.00
_cell.angle_gamma   90.00
#
_symmetry.space_group_name_H-M   'P 1'
#
loop_
_entity.id
_entity.type
_entity.pdbx_description
1 polymer ?
#
loop_
_entity_poly.entity_id
_entity_poly.type
_entity_poly.pdbx_seq_one_letter_code
_entity_poly.pdbx_strand_id
1 'polypeptide(L)'
;MVKYKGGRLNCPISMKTFKQFTTSANGSLKNIHMDHPEDSILMGDLSVLNWFTAESKISAKIDGSPAIVWGTNPATGNYFVGTKSVFNKRLIKINESHEDIDKNHKMPVSDILHACFDNLPRTDKIYQGDFMGFGGTDNYLCNTITYYFPDVVNEKIIIAPHTLYTAENDLREAVKHPMARLDLVSDNNVLFVRPFVTIDEDREDILDMCNFARQMSTLCEFVDNTQATRIKRQINACIREGIELDDITLEALAHDNKCDVNVLHLWKLVESIKHDMFVYIDCENEIECYIGEERCDHEGYVLSNEYGSYKIINRQGFSRANFNNGLMSRRGVA
;
A
#
# COMPACT_ATOMS: atom_id res chain seq x y z
N MET A 1 -45.96 19.23 -39.73
CA MET A 1 -45.89 19.48 -38.27
C MET A 1 -45.90 18.10 -37.59
N VAL A 2 -44.74 17.52 -37.32
CA VAL A 2 -44.61 16.17 -36.71
C VAL A 2 -44.01 16.37 -35.33
N LYS A 3 -44.74 15.98 -34.29
CA LYS A 3 -44.31 16.08 -32.88
C LYS A 3 -43.42 14.89 -32.54
N TYR A 4 -42.15 15.15 -32.22
CA TYR A 4 -41.25 14.19 -31.57
C TYR A 4 -41.58 14.07 -30.09
N LYS A 5 -42.02 12.87 -29.65
CA LYS A 5 -42.12 12.51 -28.22
C LYS A 5 -40.74 12.06 -27.75
N GLY A 6 -40.15 12.83 -26.82
CA GLY A 6 -38.93 12.44 -26.12
C GLY A 6 -39.21 11.34 -25.11
N GLY A 7 -38.66 10.17 -25.34
CA GLY A 7 -38.58 9.08 -24.33
C GLY A 7 -37.37 9.26 -23.47
N ARG A 8 -37.55 9.48 -22.16
CA ARG A 8 -36.49 9.41 -21.17
C ARG A 8 -36.14 7.93 -20.96
N LEU A 9 -34.93 7.54 -21.31
CA LEU A 9 -34.34 6.27 -20.87
C LEU A 9 -33.96 6.44 -19.40
N ASN A 10 -34.75 5.94 -18.49
CA ASN A 10 -34.37 5.73 -17.10
C ASN A 10 -33.52 4.47 -17.02
N CYS A 11 -32.19 4.66 -16.93
CA CYS A 11 -31.30 3.60 -16.50
C CYS A 11 -31.16 3.72 -14.96
N PRO A 12 -31.61 2.76 -14.16
CA PRO A 12 -31.38 2.80 -12.73
C PRO A 12 -29.95 2.32 -12.45
N ILE A 13 -28.98 3.25 -12.46
CA ILE A 13 -27.68 2.99 -11.86
C ILE A 13 -27.92 2.99 -10.35
N SER A 14 -27.99 1.79 -9.76
CA SER A 14 -28.00 1.60 -8.32
C SER A 14 -26.68 2.13 -7.76
N MET A 15 -26.69 3.32 -7.17
CA MET A 15 -25.60 3.82 -6.34
C MET A 15 -25.47 2.90 -5.13
N LYS A 16 -24.52 1.98 -5.15
CA LYS A 16 -24.05 1.30 -3.95
C LYS A 16 -23.32 2.33 -3.10
N THR A 17 -23.88 2.65 -1.95
CA THR A 17 -23.30 3.61 -1.02
C THR A 17 -21.96 3.11 -0.46
N PHE A 18 -21.03 4.01 -0.14
CA PHE A 18 -19.69 3.83 0.42
C PHE A 18 -19.56 2.76 1.52
N LYS A 19 -20.63 2.44 2.24
CA LYS A 19 -20.70 1.35 3.23
C LYS A 19 -20.50 -0.06 2.67
N GLN A 20 -20.69 -0.28 1.38
CA GLN A 20 -20.58 -1.62 0.77
C GLN A 20 -19.16 -1.99 0.32
N PHE A 21 -18.26 -1.04 0.17
CA PHE A 21 -16.87 -1.31 -0.21
C PHE A 21 -15.93 -1.55 0.99
N THR A 22 -16.32 -1.19 2.20
CA THR A 22 -15.53 -1.41 3.42
C THR A 22 -15.90 -2.68 4.17
N THR A 23 -16.98 -3.34 3.80
CA THR A 23 -17.39 -4.63 4.36
C THR A 23 -17.35 -5.71 3.29
N SER A 24 -16.19 -6.37 3.14
CA SER A 24 -16.24 -7.76 2.69
C SER A 24 -17.15 -8.51 3.67
N ALA A 25 -18.13 -9.24 3.13
CA ALA A 25 -19.22 -9.90 3.88
C ALA A 25 -18.80 -10.98 4.90
N ASN A 26 -17.57 -10.93 5.39
CA ASN A 26 -17.08 -11.66 6.54
C ASN A 26 -16.06 -10.77 7.22
N GLY A 27 -16.43 -10.16 8.33
CA GLY A 27 -15.64 -9.27 9.19
C GLY A 27 -14.32 -9.86 9.69
N SER A 28 -13.38 -10.03 8.79
CA SER A 28 -12.01 -10.41 9.04
C SER A 28 -11.14 -9.33 8.45
N LEU A 29 -10.64 -8.43 9.29
CA LEU A 29 -9.45 -7.65 9.00
C LEU A 29 -8.29 -8.63 8.80
N LYS A 30 -8.26 -9.30 7.65
CA LYS A 30 -7.06 -9.97 7.19
C LYS A 30 -6.04 -8.87 6.95
N ASN A 31 -4.77 -9.19 7.14
CA ASN A 31 -3.60 -8.46 6.68
C ASN A 31 -3.70 -8.28 5.15
N ILE A 32 -4.59 -7.39 4.70
CA ILE A 32 -4.85 -7.15 3.29
C ILE A 32 -3.71 -6.26 2.83
N HIS A 33 -2.85 -6.81 1.98
CA HIS A 33 -1.92 -5.99 1.23
C HIS A 33 -2.72 -4.99 0.40
N MET A 34 -2.26 -3.74 0.39
CA MET A 34 -2.88 -2.73 -0.46
C MET A 34 -2.73 -3.16 -1.92
N ASP A 35 -3.82 -3.13 -2.66
CA ASP A 35 -3.86 -3.55 -4.06
C ASP A 35 -3.23 -2.49 -4.99
N HIS A 36 -2.82 -2.93 -6.15
CA HIS A 36 -2.49 -2.06 -7.27
C HIS A 36 -3.78 -1.71 -8.03
N PRO A 37 -3.91 -0.46 -8.55
CA PRO A 37 -5.14 -0.05 -9.23
C PRO A 37 -5.46 -0.92 -10.46
N GLU A 38 -4.44 -1.29 -11.23
CA GLU A 38 -4.60 -2.13 -12.43
C GLU A 38 -5.17 -3.51 -12.12
N ASP A 39 -4.94 -4.05 -10.93
CA ASP A 39 -5.38 -5.40 -10.57
C ASP A 39 -6.91 -5.51 -10.39
N SER A 40 -7.61 -4.41 -10.10
CA SER A 40 -9.08 -4.38 -9.96
C SER A 40 -9.80 -4.48 -11.31
N ILE A 41 -9.14 -4.04 -12.37
CA ILE A 41 -9.68 -4.07 -13.74
C ILE A 41 -10.00 -5.48 -14.21
N LEU A 42 -9.23 -6.49 -13.82
CA LEU A 42 -9.45 -7.87 -14.25
C LEU A 42 -10.89 -8.38 -13.98
N MET A 43 -11.49 -7.89 -12.89
CA MET A 43 -12.86 -8.26 -12.50
C MET A 43 -13.93 -7.24 -12.97
N GLY A 44 -13.57 -6.28 -13.80
CA GLY A 44 -14.47 -5.24 -14.31
C GLY A 44 -14.79 -4.13 -13.31
N ASP A 45 -13.95 -3.94 -12.28
CA ASP A 45 -14.08 -2.78 -11.39
C ASP A 45 -13.52 -1.53 -12.08
N LEU A 46 -14.37 -0.85 -12.82
CA LEU A 46 -14.05 0.38 -13.54
C LEU A 46 -14.04 1.62 -12.62
N SER A 47 -14.36 1.49 -11.32
CA SER A 47 -14.33 2.61 -10.38
C SER A 47 -12.91 3.14 -10.20
N VAL A 48 -11.89 2.30 -10.43
CA VAL A 48 -10.48 2.68 -10.41
C VAL A 48 -10.15 3.79 -11.44
N LEU A 49 -10.87 3.85 -12.56
CA LEU A 49 -10.68 4.92 -13.55
C LEU A 49 -11.20 6.28 -13.04
N ASN A 50 -12.15 6.31 -12.11
CA ASN A 50 -12.55 7.51 -11.40
C ASN A 50 -11.55 7.85 -10.29
N TRP A 51 -10.95 6.82 -9.67
CA TRP A 51 -9.94 7.00 -8.64
C TRP A 51 -8.73 7.80 -9.13
N PHE A 52 -8.26 7.60 -10.36
CA PHE A 52 -7.14 8.35 -10.93
C PHE A 52 -7.40 9.85 -11.09
N THR A 53 -8.67 10.25 -11.25
CA THR A 53 -9.05 11.62 -11.60
C THR A 53 -9.72 12.39 -10.45
N ALA A 54 -10.12 11.71 -9.39
CA ALA A 54 -10.78 12.32 -8.25
C ALA A 54 -9.80 13.09 -7.36
N GLU A 55 -10.31 14.09 -6.63
CA GLU A 55 -9.58 14.75 -5.55
C GLU A 55 -9.09 13.71 -4.53
N SER A 56 -7.83 13.76 -4.19
CA SER A 56 -7.18 12.67 -3.48
C SER A 56 -6.24 13.17 -2.39
N LYS A 57 -6.10 12.35 -1.35
CA LYS A 57 -5.02 12.47 -0.35
C LYS A 57 -3.88 11.55 -0.76
N ILE A 58 -2.67 12.09 -0.76
CA ILE A 58 -1.46 11.34 -1.11
C ILE A 58 -0.48 11.29 0.06
N SER A 59 0.29 10.23 0.15
CA SER A 59 1.40 10.09 1.09
C SER A 59 2.51 9.26 0.47
N ALA A 60 3.76 9.53 0.85
CA ALA A 60 4.89 8.68 0.50
C ALA A 60 4.72 7.30 1.13
N LYS A 61 5.08 6.26 0.39
CA LYS A 61 5.19 4.90 0.88
C LYS A 61 6.65 4.60 1.16
N ILE A 62 7.01 4.69 2.44
CA ILE A 62 8.36 4.37 2.92
C ILE A 62 8.48 2.84 3.05
N ASP A 63 9.62 2.28 2.67
CA ASP A 63 9.94 0.88 2.93
C ASP A 63 10.54 0.73 4.33
N GLY A 64 10.21 -0.34 5.02
CA GLY A 64 10.71 -0.63 6.37
C GLY A 64 10.16 -1.93 6.93
N SER A 65 10.85 -2.51 7.90
CA SER A 65 10.46 -3.79 8.49
C SER A 65 11.05 -3.97 9.89
N PRO A 66 10.27 -4.50 10.86
CA PRO A 66 8.88 -4.89 10.77
C PRO A 66 7.90 -3.71 10.84
N ALA A 67 6.65 -3.93 10.46
CA ALA A 67 5.58 -2.99 10.75
C ALA A 67 5.29 -3.01 12.26
N ILE A 68 5.36 -1.84 12.88
CA ILE A 68 5.12 -1.61 14.31
C ILE A 68 3.73 -1.02 14.52
N VAL A 69 3.00 -1.56 15.49
CA VAL A 69 1.71 -1.02 15.94
C VAL A 69 1.85 -0.64 17.41
N TRP A 70 1.45 0.59 17.76
CA TRP A 70 1.55 1.07 19.13
C TRP A 70 0.39 1.98 19.51
N GLY A 71 0.15 2.14 20.79
CA GLY A 71 -0.90 3.00 21.31
C GLY A 71 -1.51 2.46 22.59
N THR A 72 -2.79 2.79 22.86
CA THR A 72 -3.54 2.27 24.00
C THR A 72 -4.40 1.10 23.56
N ASN A 73 -4.27 -0.03 24.26
CA ASN A 73 -5.10 -1.21 24.06
C ASN A 73 -6.53 -0.92 24.56
N PRO A 74 -7.55 -0.93 23.69
CA PRO A 74 -8.92 -0.60 24.12
C PRO A 74 -9.51 -1.60 25.13
N ALA A 75 -8.99 -2.83 25.16
CA ALA A 75 -9.49 -3.87 26.09
C ALA A 75 -8.98 -3.69 27.52
N THR A 76 -7.77 -3.14 27.71
CA THR A 76 -7.12 -3.03 29.03
C THR A 76 -6.90 -1.59 29.48
N GLY A 77 -6.87 -0.64 28.53
CA GLY A 77 -6.46 0.74 28.78
C GLY A 77 -4.95 0.94 28.92
N ASN A 78 -4.16 -0.13 28.77
CA ASN A 78 -2.70 -0.06 28.89
C ASN A 78 -2.06 0.32 27.56
N TYR A 79 -0.88 0.95 27.65
CA TYR A 79 -0.02 1.14 26.49
C TYR A 79 0.51 -0.19 25.99
N PHE A 80 0.59 -0.34 24.69
CA PHE A 80 1.15 -1.53 24.06
C PHE A 80 2.01 -1.19 22.84
N VAL A 81 2.89 -2.13 22.49
CA VAL A 81 3.55 -2.22 21.19
C VAL A 81 3.40 -3.63 20.64
N GLY A 82 3.47 -3.76 19.32
CA GLY A 82 3.47 -5.06 18.65
C GLY A 82 3.72 -4.94 17.16
N THR A 83 3.62 -6.05 16.49
CA THR A 83 3.57 -6.11 15.03
C THR A 83 2.11 -6.20 14.57
N LYS A 84 1.86 -6.35 13.27
CA LYS A 84 0.49 -6.60 12.76
C LYS A 84 -0.20 -7.81 13.42
N SER A 85 0.53 -8.65 14.15
CA SER A 85 -0.03 -9.77 14.92
C SER A 85 -1.00 -9.36 16.03
N VAL A 86 -1.00 -8.08 16.44
CA VAL A 86 -1.98 -7.53 17.40
C VAL A 86 -3.43 -7.57 16.87
N PHE A 87 -3.60 -7.65 15.56
CA PHE A 87 -4.90 -7.75 14.88
C PHE A 87 -5.30 -9.20 14.56
N ASN A 88 -4.49 -10.19 14.89
CA ASN A 88 -4.76 -11.58 14.56
C ASN A 88 -5.97 -12.12 15.34
N LYS A 89 -6.78 -12.97 14.71
CA LYS A 89 -7.94 -13.58 15.35
C LYS A 89 -7.59 -14.70 16.35
N ARG A 90 -6.52 -15.46 16.12
CA ARG A 90 -6.17 -16.66 16.91
C ARG A 90 -4.90 -16.49 17.74
N LEU A 91 -3.81 -16.07 17.12
CA LEU A 91 -2.52 -15.89 17.79
C LEU A 91 -2.24 -14.39 17.90
N ILE A 92 -2.94 -13.78 18.85
CA ILE A 92 -2.82 -12.34 19.13
C ILE A 92 -1.55 -12.15 19.96
N LYS A 93 -0.72 -11.16 19.57
CA LYS A 93 0.51 -10.82 20.27
C LYS A 93 0.50 -9.33 20.55
N ILE A 94 -0.13 -8.96 21.65
CA ILE A 94 -0.12 -7.60 22.20
C ILE A 94 0.91 -7.60 23.33
N ASN A 95 1.79 -6.62 23.38
CA ASN A 95 2.82 -6.54 24.38
C ASN A 95 2.62 -5.26 25.19
N GLU A 96 2.17 -5.40 26.42
CA GLU A 96 1.95 -4.31 27.39
C GLU A 96 3.12 -4.19 28.37
N SER A 97 4.09 -5.09 28.26
CA SER A 97 5.32 -5.12 29.07
C SER A 97 6.50 -5.71 28.28
N HIS A 98 7.71 -5.57 28.81
CA HIS A 98 8.91 -6.22 28.28
C HIS A 98 8.82 -7.75 28.34
N GLU A 99 8.20 -8.30 29.40
CA GLU A 99 7.99 -9.73 29.58
C GLU A 99 7.06 -10.29 28.49
N ASP A 100 6.04 -9.52 28.07
CA ASP A 100 5.17 -9.91 26.95
C ASP A 100 5.94 -9.97 25.64
N ILE A 101 6.86 -9.02 25.42
CA ILE A 101 7.70 -8.99 24.22
C ILE A 101 8.56 -10.26 24.16
N ASP A 102 9.26 -10.61 25.25
CA ASP A 102 10.12 -11.78 25.34
C ASP A 102 9.34 -13.09 25.14
N LYS A 103 8.13 -13.15 25.68
CA LYS A 103 7.24 -14.30 25.51
C LYS A 103 6.73 -14.46 24.09
N ASN A 104 6.41 -13.36 23.44
CA ASN A 104 5.71 -13.35 22.15
C ASN A 104 6.64 -13.33 20.94
N HIS A 105 7.86 -12.80 21.09
CA HIS A 105 8.77 -12.55 19.97
C HIS A 105 10.18 -13.04 20.26
N LYS A 106 10.93 -13.27 19.19
CA LYS A 106 12.36 -13.64 19.23
C LYS A 106 13.15 -12.58 18.47
N MET A 107 14.46 -12.52 18.73
CA MET A 107 15.39 -11.69 17.97
C MET A 107 15.26 -11.94 16.45
N PRO A 108 15.43 -10.92 15.62
CA PRO A 108 15.69 -9.50 15.98
C PRO A 108 14.43 -8.69 16.33
N VAL A 109 13.22 -9.25 16.16
CA VAL A 109 11.96 -8.52 16.35
C VAL A 109 11.74 -8.11 17.81
N SER A 110 12.17 -8.95 18.79
CA SER A 110 12.06 -8.58 20.20
C SER A 110 12.86 -7.33 20.54
N ASP A 111 14.10 -7.21 20.04
CA ASP A 111 14.96 -6.05 20.32
C ASP A 111 14.36 -4.75 19.75
N ILE A 112 13.80 -4.82 18.56
CA ILE A 112 13.09 -3.69 17.93
C ILE A 112 11.87 -3.31 18.79
N LEU A 113 11.08 -4.28 19.25
CA LEU A 113 9.88 -4.01 20.04
C LEU A 113 10.23 -3.47 21.43
N HIS A 114 11.31 -3.93 22.07
CA HIS A 114 11.81 -3.34 23.32
C HIS A 114 12.16 -1.87 23.14
N ALA A 115 12.94 -1.56 22.11
CA ALA A 115 13.30 -0.16 21.80
C ALA A 115 12.05 0.69 21.48
N CYS A 116 11.09 0.14 20.72
CA CYS A 116 9.83 0.82 20.43
C CYS A 116 9.00 1.03 21.69
N PHE A 117 8.94 0.06 22.60
CA PHE A 117 8.22 0.17 23.87
C PHE A 117 8.75 1.29 24.74
N ASP A 118 10.07 1.46 24.79
CA ASP A 118 10.74 2.48 25.59
C ASP A 118 10.70 3.89 24.97
N ASN A 119 10.69 3.99 23.65
CA ASN A 119 10.95 5.25 22.96
C ASN A 119 9.77 5.83 22.18
N LEU A 120 8.74 5.05 21.84
CA LEU A 120 7.54 5.58 21.19
C LEU A 120 6.64 6.34 22.16
N PRO A 121 5.98 7.42 21.72
CA PRO A 121 5.11 8.22 22.58
C PRO A 121 3.92 7.42 23.07
N ARG A 122 3.59 7.59 24.35
CA ARG A 122 2.34 7.10 24.97
C ARG A 122 1.18 7.91 24.40
N THR A 123 0.18 7.25 23.84
CA THR A 123 -0.94 7.89 23.17
C THR A 123 -2.22 7.07 23.33
N ASP A 124 -3.36 7.75 23.33
CA ASP A 124 -4.71 7.17 23.32
C ASP A 124 -5.11 6.64 21.93
N LYS A 125 -4.38 7.02 20.89
CA LYS A 125 -4.60 6.55 19.52
C LYS A 125 -3.79 5.28 19.24
N ILE A 126 -4.17 4.55 18.19
CA ILE A 126 -3.45 3.35 17.74
C ILE A 126 -2.83 3.67 16.39
N TYR A 127 -1.52 3.70 16.34
CA TYR A 127 -0.74 3.97 15.13
C TYR A 127 -0.07 2.72 14.59
N GLN A 128 0.18 2.74 13.28
CA GLN A 128 1.09 1.82 12.63
C GLN A 128 2.09 2.58 11.78
N GLY A 129 3.34 2.14 11.85
CA GLY A 129 4.43 2.60 10.97
C GLY A 129 5.43 1.48 10.74
N ASP A 130 6.31 1.68 9.77
CA ASP A 130 7.36 0.72 9.48
C ASP A 130 8.66 1.15 10.17
N PHE A 131 9.33 0.19 10.80
CA PHE A 131 10.62 0.42 11.45
C PHE A 131 11.71 0.55 10.39
N MET A 132 12.47 1.66 10.42
CA MET A 132 13.54 1.93 9.48
C MET A 132 14.93 1.60 10.05
N GLY A 133 15.12 1.77 11.36
CA GLY A 133 16.43 1.49 12.00
C GLY A 133 16.57 2.07 13.38
N PHE A 134 17.74 1.78 13.97
CA PHE A 134 18.22 2.43 15.18
C PHE A 134 19.13 3.60 14.77
N GLY A 135 19.10 4.70 15.50
CA GLY A 135 19.98 5.84 15.23
C GLY A 135 21.47 5.51 15.31
N GLY A 136 22.30 6.47 14.95
CA GLY A 136 23.77 6.37 15.00
C GLY A 136 24.47 6.32 13.65
N THR A 137 23.72 6.41 12.55
CA THR A 137 24.25 6.50 11.18
C THR A 137 23.41 7.47 10.34
N ASP A 138 23.84 7.75 9.14
CA ASP A 138 23.13 8.54 8.13
C ASP A 138 22.53 7.69 7.01
N ASN A 139 22.77 6.37 7.00
CA ASN A 139 22.25 5.49 5.97
C ASN A 139 21.60 4.23 6.57
N TYR A 140 20.49 3.80 5.97
CA TYR A 140 19.66 2.71 6.45
C TYR A 140 19.16 1.85 5.29
N LEU A 141 19.57 0.59 5.26
CA LEU A 141 18.99 -0.40 4.36
C LEU A 141 17.68 -0.93 4.98
N CYS A 142 16.57 -0.40 4.49
CA CYS A 142 15.24 -0.77 4.94
C CYS A 142 14.64 -1.77 3.96
N ASN A 143 14.78 -3.06 4.25
CA ASN A 143 14.32 -4.15 3.39
C ASN A 143 14.91 -4.08 1.97
N THR A 144 14.38 -3.26 1.06
CA THR A 144 14.84 -3.16 -0.33
C THR A 144 15.52 -1.85 -0.65
N ILE A 145 15.13 -0.77 0.04
CA ILE A 145 15.57 0.60 -0.23
C ILE A 145 16.63 1.00 0.78
N THR A 146 17.73 1.61 0.29
CA THR A 146 18.69 2.31 1.13
C THR A 146 18.30 3.78 1.18
N TYR A 147 18.12 4.29 2.39
CA TYR A 147 17.80 5.68 2.68
C TYR A 147 19.06 6.37 3.20
N TYR A 148 19.42 7.52 2.62
CA TYR A 148 20.52 8.37 3.03
C TYR A 148 19.94 9.67 3.59
N PHE A 149 20.18 9.90 4.88
CA PHE A 149 19.79 11.12 5.57
C PHE A 149 20.89 12.19 5.39
N PRO A 150 20.53 13.49 5.40
CA PRO A 150 21.50 14.56 5.25
C PRO A 150 22.57 14.56 6.36
N ASP A 151 22.20 14.14 7.57
CA ASP A 151 23.03 14.08 8.76
C ASP A 151 22.84 12.74 9.48
N VAL A 152 23.79 12.42 10.38
CA VAL A 152 23.66 11.26 11.28
C VAL A 152 22.41 11.41 12.15
N VAL A 153 21.52 10.42 12.10
CA VAL A 153 20.32 10.37 12.95
C VAL A 153 20.74 10.09 14.39
N ASN A 154 20.46 11.02 15.30
CA ASN A 154 20.84 10.92 16.71
C ASN A 154 19.73 10.33 17.59
N GLU A 155 18.50 10.27 17.11
CA GLU A 155 17.38 9.63 17.77
C GLU A 155 17.61 8.13 17.94
N LYS A 156 17.01 7.51 18.95
CA LYS A 156 17.23 6.10 19.24
C LYS A 156 16.61 5.15 18.22
N ILE A 157 15.45 5.53 17.68
CA ILE A 157 14.71 4.75 16.67
C ILE A 157 14.16 5.65 15.57
N ILE A 158 13.95 5.06 14.39
CA ILE A 158 13.39 5.73 13.24
C ILE A 158 12.15 4.94 12.79
N ILE A 159 11.01 5.63 12.70
CA ILE A 159 9.72 5.05 12.31
C ILE A 159 9.10 5.87 11.18
N ALA A 160 8.57 5.21 10.17
CA ALA A 160 7.75 5.81 9.12
C ALA A 160 6.25 5.52 9.39
N PRO A 161 5.53 6.40 10.09
CA PRO A 161 4.12 6.18 10.42
C PRO A 161 3.22 6.42 9.22
N HIS A 162 2.25 5.54 8.99
CA HIS A 162 1.40 5.61 7.79
C HIS A 162 -0.08 5.26 8.02
N THR A 163 -0.46 4.73 9.19
CA THR A 163 -1.84 4.32 9.43
C THR A 163 -2.27 4.64 10.86
N LEU A 164 -3.49 5.12 10.99
CA LEU A 164 -4.23 5.28 12.24
C LEU A 164 -5.30 4.20 12.32
N TYR A 165 -5.54 3.66 13.50
CA TYR A 165 -6.65 2.75 13.76
C TYR A 165 -7.56 3.30 14.85
N THR A 166 -8.85 2.99 14.73
CA THR A 166 -9.84 3.12 15.80
C THR A 166 -10.36 1.74 16.19
N ALA A 167 -10.45 1.48 17.48
CA ALA A 167 -11.04 0.26 18.01
C ALA A 167 -11.75 0.61 19.32
N GLU A 168 -12.97 0.12 19.51
CA GLU A 168 -13.76 0.45 20.72
C GLU A 168 -13.41 -0.47 21.88
N ASN A 169 -13.37 -1.78 21.68
CA ASN A 169 -13.20 -2.76 22.74
C ASN A 169 -12.06 -3.75 22.50
N ASP A 170 -11.69 -3.99 21.24
CA ASP A 170 -10.74 -5.03 20.88
C ASP A 170 -9.98 -4.67 19.61
N LEU A 171 -8.68 -4.90 19.59
CA LEU A 171 -7.83 -4.64 18.41
C LEU A 171 -8.22 -5.51 17.20
N ARG A 172 -8.91 -6.63 17.39
CA ARG A 172 -9.45 -7.45 16.29
C ARG A 172 -10.54 -6.75 15.49
N GLU A 173 -11.15 -5.72 16.07
CA GLU A 173 -12.22 -4.91 15.46
C GLU A 173 -11.70 -3.57 14.95
N ALA A 174 -10.39 -3.38 15.00
CA ALA A 174 -9.77 -2.13 14.60
C ALA A 174 -10.07 -1.75 13.14
N VAL A 175 -10.53 -0.52 12.96
CA VAL A 175 -10.83 0.08 11.66
C VAL A 175 -9.65 0.94 11.23
N LYS A 176 -9.14 0.68 10.03
CA LYS A 176 -8.02 1.40 9.43
C LYS A 176 -8.46 2.75 8.86
N HIS A 177 -7.68 3.78 9.15
CA HIS A 177 -7.84 5.11 8.55
C HIS A 177 -6.53 5.56 7.92
N PRO A 178 -6.58 6.19 6.71
CA PRO A 178 -5.41 6.85 6.14
C PRO A 178 -4.97 8.00 7.05
N MET A 179 -3.68 8.19 7.19
CA MET A 179 -3.15 9.30 7.98
C MET A 179 -3.08 10.56 7.12
N ALA A 180 -4.07 11.45 7.27
CA ALA A 180 -4.07 12.74 6.57
C ALA A 180 -3.15 13.78 7.24
N ARG A 181 -3.10 13.79 8.58
CA ARG A 181 -2.19 14.63 9.40
C ARG A 181 -1.72 13.84 10.60
N LEU A 182 -0.46 14.05 11.00
CA LEU A 182 0.11 13.46 12.18
C LEU A 182 0.06 14.43 13.33
N ASP A 183 -0.44 13.93 14.47
CA ASP A 183 -0.17 14.53 15.78
C ASP A 183 1.12 13.98 16.40
N LEU A 184 1.93 13.24 15.61
CA LEU A 184 3.22 12.69 16.03
C LEU A 184 4.33 13.68 15.72
N VAL A 185 5.10 14.01 16.74
CA VAL A 185 6.25 14.92 16.64
C VAL A 185 7.50 14.14 17.02
N SER A 186 8.55 14.27 16.21
CA SER A 186 9.87 13.72 16.52
C SER A 186 10.45 14.36 17.78
N ASP A 187 11.18 13.58 18.56
CA ASP A 187 11.89 14.02 19.75
C ASP A 187 13.28 13.35 19.82
N ASN A 188 14.01 13.50 20.91
CA ASN A 188 15.34 12.89 21.08
C ASN A 188 15.32 11.35 21.11
N ASN A 189 14.17 10.71 21.18
CA ASN A 189 14.04 9.26 21.25
C ASN A 189 13.58 8.67 19.92
N VAL A 190 12.70 9.36 19.19
CA VAL A 190 12.12 8.83 17.94
C VAL A 190 12.12 9.89 16.83
N LEU A 191 12.68 9.53 15.69
CA LEU A 191 12.53 10.27 14.43
C LEU A 191 11.34 9.68 13.65
N PHE A 192 10.33 10.50 13.41
CA PHE A 192 9.22 10.14 12.53
C PHE A 192 9.49 10.62 11.10
N VAL A 193 9.71 9.68 10.18
CA VAL A 193 9.96 9.96 8.76
C VAL A 193 8.63 10.03 8.02
N ARG A 194 8.32 11.21 7.52
CA ARG A 194 7.12 11.45 6.73
C ARG A 194 7.32 12.61 5.77
N PRO A 195 7.78 12.34 4.55
CA PRO A 195 7.91 13.36 3.51
C PRO A 195 6.58 14.06 3.24
N PHE A 196 6.64 15.34 2.93
CA PHE A 196 5.49 16.08 2.47
C PHE A 196 5.30 15.78 0.98
N VAL A 197 4.10 15.33 0.62
CA VAL A 197 3.78 14.93 -0.76
C VAL A 197 2.52 15.64 -1.20
N THR A 198 2.56 16.19 -2.40
CA THR A 198 1.42 16.77 -3.08
C THR A 198 1.18 16.09 -4.42
N ILE A 199 -0.01 16.23 -4.95
CA ILE A 199 -0.36 15.79 -6.29
C ILE A 199 -1.07 16.93 -7.01
N ASP A 200 -0.65 17.19 -8.25
CA ASP A 200 -1.31 18.18 -9.08
C ASP A 200 -2.74 17.75 -9.38
N GLU A 201 -3.69 18.67 -9.27
CA GLU A 201 -5.10 18.41 -9.56
C GLU A 201 -5.40 18.46 -11.06
N ASP A 202 -4.62 19.24 -11.84
CA ASP A 202 -4.74 19.33 -13.28
C ASP A 202 -4.03 18.17 -13.97
N ARG A 203 -4.81 17.15 -14.32
CA ARG A 203 -4.37 15.88 -14.92
C ARG A 203 -5.21 15.53 -16.14
N GLU A 204 -5.29 16.46 -17.09
CA GLU A 204 -6.11 16.28 -18.31
C GLU A 204 -5.70 15.03 -19.09
N ASP A 205 -4.39 14.76 -19.24
CA ASP A 205 -3.87 13.58 -19.94
C ASP A 205 -4.32 12.29 -19.26
N ILE A 206 -4.29 12.25 -17.93
CA ILE A 206 -4.79 11.09 -17.16
C ILE A 206 -6.29 10.90 -17.38
N LEU A 207 -7.06 11.98 -17.41
CA LEU A 207 -8.49 11.93 -17.70
C LEU A 207 -8.77 11.36 -19.10
N ASP A 208 -8.02 11.79 -20.10
CA ASP A 208 -8.15 11.30 -21.48
C ASP A 208 -7.80 9.82 -21.59
N MET A 209 -6.71 9.39 -20.95
CA MET A 209 -6.34 7.97 -20.88
C MET A 209 -7.40 7.13 -20.17
N CYS A 210 -7.97 7.63 -19.07
CA CYS A 210 -9.08 6.97 -18.37
C CYS A 210 -10.33 6.87 -19.24
N ASN A 211 -10.64 7.88 -20.05
CA ASN A 211 -11.75 7.85 -21.00
C ASN A 211 -11.51 6.83 -22.10
N PHE A 212 -10.30 6.73 -22.62
CA PHE A 212 -9.91 5.69 -23.57
C PHE A 212 -10.01 4.29 -22.97
N ALA A 213 -9.53 4.10 -21.72
CA ALA A 213 -9.66 2.84 -20.99
C ALA A 213 -11.14 2.43 -20.79
N ARG A 214 -12.05 3.38 -20.55
CA ARG A 214 -13.49 3.10 -20.48
C ARG A 214 -14.05 2.63 -21.84
N GLN A 215 -13.61 3.20 -22.94
CA GLN A 215 -14.02 2.73 -24.25
C GLN A 215 -13.49 1.32 -24.53
N MET A 216 -12.22 1.04 -24.25
CA MET A 216 -11.66 -0.30 -24.38
C MET A 216 -12.39 -1.33 -23.51
N SER A 217 -12.81 -0.96 -22.30
CA SER A 217 -13.51 -1.87 -21.39
C SER A 217 -14.81 -2.44 -21.98
N THR A 218 -15.41 -1.78 -22.95
CA THR A 218 -16.63 -2.28 -23.64
C THR A 218 -16.35 -3.47 -24.55
N LEU A 219 -15.08 -3.73 -24.87
CA LEU A 219 -14.63 -4.84 -25.70
C LEU A 219 -14.13 -6.03 -24.86
N CYS A 220 -14.09 -5.90 -23.53
CA CYS A 220 -13.49 -6.88 -22.63
C CYS A 220 -14.51 -7.85 -22.06
N GLU A 221 -14.16 -9.14 -22.02
CA GLU A 221 -14.82 -10.14 -21.19
C GLU A 221 -14.06 -10.29 -19.88
N PHE A 222 -14.60 -9.69 -18.80
CA PHE A 222 -13.97 -9.70 -17.48
C PHE A 222 -14.00 -11.08 -16.84
N VAL A 223 -13.00 -11.34 -15.97
CA VAL A 223 -12.86 -12.65 -15.33
C VAL A 223 -13.44 -12.67 -13.91
N ASP A 224 -13.71 -13.87 -13.39
CA ASP A 224 -14.11 -14.04 -12.00
C ASP A 224 -12.94 -13.85 -11.01
N ASN A 225 -13.25 -13.77 -9.71
CA ASN A 225 -12.24 -13.55 -8.66
C ASN A 225 -11.16 -14.67 -8.59
N THR A 226 -11.54 -15.92 -8.87
CA THR A 226 -10.59 -17.05 -8.84
C THR A 226 -9.58 -16.93 -9.98
N GLN A 227 -10.11 -16.64 -11.17
CA GLN A 227 -9.32 -16.45 -12.37
C GLN A 227 -8.42 -15.18 -12.27
N ALA A 228 -8.97 -14.06 -11.79
CA ALA A 228 -8.22 -12.84 -11.52
C ALA A 228 -7.05 -13.08 -10.53
N THR A 229 -7.30 -13.85 -9.46
CA THR A 229 -6.26 -14.21 -8.49
C THR A 229 -5.14 -15.03 -9.12
N ARG A 230 -5.49 -15.95 -10.03
CA ARG A 230 -4.51 -16.78 -10.76
C ARG A 230 -3.68 -15.92 -11.72
N ILE A 231 -4.33 -15.07 -12.52
CA ILE A 231 -3.67 -14.14 -13.45
C ILE A 231 -2.71 -13.22 -12.70
N LYS A 232 -3.15 -12.57 -11.60
CA LYS A 232 -2.30 -11.73 -10.76
C LYS A 232 -1.05 -12.45 -10.26
N ARG A 233 -1.14 -13.72 -9.90
CA ARG A 233 0.04 -14.51 -9.48
C ARG A 233 1.01 -14.74 -10.63
N GLN A 234 0.53 -14.99 -11.84
CA GLN A 234 1.37 -15.19 -13.02
C GLN A 234 2.03 -13.87 -13.45
N ILE A 235 1.30 -12.76 -13.50
CA ILE A 235 1.84 -11.42 -13.73
C ILE A 235 2.95 -11.12 -12.72
N ASN A 236 2.70 -11.35 -11.42
CA ASN A 236 3.70 -11.17 -10.37
C ASN A 236 4.94 -12.07 -10.55
N ALA A 237 4.77 -13.28 -11.10
CA ALA A 237 5.89 -14.16 -11.40
C ALA A 237 6.72 -13.58 -12.58
N CYS A 238 6.09 -13.17 -13.67
CA CYS A 238 6.76 -12.51 -14.80
C CYS A 238 7.57 -11.29 -14.32
N ILE A 239 6.97 -10.40 -13.52
CA ILE A 239 7.65 -9.21 -13.00
C ILE A 239 8.88 -9.58 -12.16
N ARG A 240 8.78 -10.57 -11.27
CA ARG A 240 9.90 -11.03 -10.44
C ARG A 240 11.03 -11.63 -11.25
N GLU A 241 10.71 -12.35 -12.32
CA GLU A 241 11.68 -12.97 -13.22
C GLU A 241 12.25 -11.98 -14.24
N GLY A 242 11.74 -10.75 -14.27
CA GLY A 242 12.15 -9.70 -15.21
C GLY A 242 11.65 -9.95 -16.62
N ILE A 243 10.58 -10.73 -16.77
CA ILE A 243 9.91 -10.97 -18.04
C ILE A 243 9.04 -9.73 -18.35
N GLU A 244 9.25 -9.16 -19.52
CA GLU A 244 8.46 -8.03 -19.99
C GLU A 244 7.00 -8.46 -20.25
N LEU A 245 6.06 -7.64 -19.81
CA LEU A 245 4.64 -7.86 -20.10
C LEU A 245 4.26 -7.17 -21.43
N ASP A 246 4.90 -7.65 -22.49
CA ASP A 246 4.60 -7.26 -23.86
C ASP A 246 3.35 -8.01 -24.40
N ASP A 247 2.95 -7.69 -25.63
CA ASP A 247 1.76 -8.30 -26.25
C ASP A 247 1.87 -9.82 -26.33
N ILE A 248 3.06 -10.36 -26.62
CA ILE A 248 3.29 -11.81 -26.74
C ILE A 248 3.08 -12.48 -25.37
N THR A 249 3.61 -11.88 -24.31
CA THR A 249 3.46 -12.38 -22.93
C THR A 249 2.00 -12.28 -22.49
N LEU A 250 1.30 -11.18 -22.81
CA LEU A 250 -0.12 -11.01 -22.49
C LEU A 250 -1.00 -12.04 -23.23
N GLU A 251 -0.74 -12.29 -24.52
CA GLU A 251 -1.44 -13.33 -25.30
C GLU A 251 -1.21 -14.73 -24.70
N ALA A 252 0.01 -15.05 -24.30
CA ALA A 252 0.34 -16.33 -23.64
C ALA A 252 -0.43 -16.46 -22.30
N LEU A 253 -0.44 -15.41 -21.49
CA LEU A 253 -1.18 -15.39 -20.23
C LEU A 253 -2.70 -15.54 -20.46
N ALA A 254 -3.26 -14.90 -21.50
CA ALA A 254 -4.66 -15.04 -21.85
C ALA A 254 -5.00 -16.47 -22.28
N HIS A 255 -4.18 -17.07 -23.15
CA HIS A 255 -4.32 -18.46 -23.58
C HIS A 255 -4.30 -19.44 -22.41
N ASP A 256 -3.30 -19.32 -21.51
CA ASP A 256 -3.13 -20.21 -20.35
C ASP A 256 -4.27 -20.13 -19.34
N ASN A 257 -4.86 -18.94 -19.23
CA ASN A 257 -5.99 -18.67 -18.35
C ASN A 257 -7.36 -18.84 -19.04
N LYS A 258 -7.40 -19.06 -20.35
CA LYS A 258 -8.61 -19.13 -21.14
C LYS A 258 -9.50 -17.90 -20.93
N CYS A 259 -8.90 -16.73 -20.98
CA CYS A 259 -9.59 -15.45 -20.85
C CYS A 259 -9.42 -14.59 -22.10
N ASP A 260 -10.24 -13.56 -22.21
CA ASP A 260 -10.13 -12.58 -23.25
C ASP A 260 -8.82 -11.78 -23.09
N VAL A 261 -8.00 -11.70 -24.16
CA VAL A 261 -6.74 -10.95 -24.13
C VAL A 261 -6.99 -9.44 -23.94
N ASN A 262 -8.14 -8.92 -24.39
CA ASN A 262 -8.47 -7.50 -24.26
C ASN A 262 -8.50 -7.06 -22.79
N VAL A 263 -8.88 -7.94 -21.85
CA VAL A 263 -8.85 -7.60 -20.42
C VAL A 263 -7.42 -7.42 -19.91
N LEU A 264 -6.45 -8.16 -20.46
CA LEU A 264 -5.03 -8.00 -20.12
C LEU A 264 -4.41 -6.75 -20.77
N HIS A 265 -4.80 -6.39 -21.99
CA HIS A 265 -4.42 -5.12 -22.59
C HIS A 265 -5.00 -3.93 -21.83
N LEU A 266 -6.27 -4.04 -21.35
CA LEU A 266 -6.86 -3.02 -20.49
C LEU A 266 -6.12 -2.93 -19.14
N TRP A 267 -5.73 -4.07 -18.55
CA TRP A 267 -4.89 -4.10 -17.35
C TRP A 267 -3.56 -3.36 -17.60
N LYS A 268 -2.90 -3.62 -18.73
CA LYS A 268 -1.64 -2.97 -19.12
C LYS A 268 -1.79 -1.47 -19.33
N LEU A 269 -2.87 -1.03 -19.95
CA LEU A 269 -3.19 0.39 -20.11
C LEU A 269 -3.36 1.07 -18.75
N VAL A 270 -4.07 0.44 -17.79
CA VAL A 270 -4.25 1.01 -16.45
C VAL A 270 -2.94 1.00 -15.66
N GLU A 271 -2.04 0.03 -15.89
CA GLU A 271 -0.67 0.08 -15.37
C GLU A 271 0.09 1.29 -15.93
N SER A 272 -0.05 1.60 -17.23
CA SER A 272 0.56 2.78 -17.85
C SER A 272 0.02 4.07 -17.23
N ILE A 273 -1.31 4.21 -17.10
CA ILE A 273 -1.93 5.36 -16.41
C ILE A 273 -1.32 5.56 -15.02
N LYS A 274 -1.15 4.48 -14.26
CA LYS A 274 -0.50 4.54 -12.93
C LYS A 274 0.94 5.05 -13.02
N HIS A 275 1.70 4.68 -14.05
CA HIS A 275 3.05 5.18 -14.24
C HIS A 275 3.07 6.67 -14.58
N ASP A 276 2.15 7.12 -15.43
CA ASP A 276 2.07 8.53 -15.80
C ASP A 276 1.68 9.41 -14.61
N MET A 277 1.00 8.87 -13.59
CA MET A 277 0.72 9.59 -12.35
C MET A 277 1.96 10.12 -11.62
N PHE A 278 3.13 9.50 -11.79
CA PHE A 278 4.36 9.97 -11.13
C PHE A 278 4.77 11.38 -11.57
N VAL A 279 4.42 11.80 -12.77
CA VAL A 279 4.72 13.15 -13.31
C VAL A 279 3.98 14.25 -12.52
N TYR A 280 2.84 13.92 -11.93
CA TYR A 280 1.97 14.85 -11.21
C TYR A 280 2.22 14.85 -9.69
N ILE A 281 3.18 14.06 -9.21
CA ILE A 281 3.48 13.93 -7.78
C ILE A 281 4.75 14.70 -7.48
N ASP A 282 4.65 15.62 -6.52
CA ASP A 282 5.80 16.31 -5.96
C ASP A 282 6.03 15.85 -4.52
N CYS A 283 7.28 15.56 -4.19
CA CYS A 283 7.69 15.05 -2.89
C CYS A 283 8.83 15.89 -2.35
N GLU A 284 8.52 16.73 -1.35
CA GLU A 284 9.53 17.46 -0.61
C GLU A 284 10.22 16.50 0.37
N ASN A 285 11.44 16.13 0.05
CA ASN A 285 12.20 15.18 0.86
C ASN A 285 13.71 15.48 0.80
N GLU A 286 14.33 15.57 1.98
CA GLU A 286 15.78 15.70 2.11
C GLU A 286 16.49 14.34 2.14
N ILE A 287 15.75 13.23 2.21
CA ILE A 287 16.29 11.87 2.29
C ILE A 287 16.44 11.32 0.89
N GLU A 288 17.64 10.95 0.50
CA GLU A 288 17.87 10.28 -0.78
C GLU A 288 17.59 8.78 -0.66
N CYS A 289 17.00 8.20 -1.72
CA CYS A 289 16.55 6.81 -1.74
C CYS A 289 17.16 6.06 -2.92
N TYR A 290 17.67 4.86 -2.68
CA TYR A 290 18.30 4.03 -3.72
C TYR A 290 17.87 2.57 -3.62
N ILE A 291 17.68 1.94 -4.77
CA ILE A 291 17.59 0.49 -4.94
C ILE A 291 18.87 0.02 -5.63
N GLY A 292 19.79 -0.54 -4.86
CA GLY A 292 21.16 -0.77 -5.35
C GLY A 292 21.87 0.55 -5.63
N GLU A 293 22.20 0.81 -6.90
CA GLU A 293 22.84 2.07 -7.35
C GLU A 293 21.84 3.04 -8.01
N GLU A 294 20.59 2.61 -8.22
CA GLU A 294 19.58 3.41 -8.89
C GLU A 294 18.79 4.26 -7.88
N ARG A 295 18.73 5.58 -8.13
CA ARG A 295 17.90 6.49 -7.33
C ARG A 295 16.42 6.18 -7.55
N CYS A 296 15.63 6.23 -6.47
CA CYS A 296 14.19 6.02 -6.52
C CYS A 296 13.45 7.02 -5.63
N ASP A 297 12.12 7.11 -5.81
CA ASP A 297 11.22 7.92 -4.98
C ASP A 297 10.54 7.02 -3.94
N HIS A 298 11.27 6.70 -2.87
CA HIS A 298 10.82 5.76 -1.84
C HIS A 298 10.39 4.40 -2.45
N GLU A 299 9.42 3.70 -1.84
CA GLU A 299 8.75 2.57 -2.48
C GLU A 299 7.71 3.05 -3.52
N GLY A 300 7.36 4.34 -3.50
CA GLY A 300 6.32 5.01 -4.25
C GLY A 300 5.35 5.75 -3.34
N TYR A 301 4.08 5.74 -3.70
CA TYR A 301 3.06 6.55 -3.00
C TYR A 301 1.79 5.75 -2.73
N VAL A 302 0.97 6.25 -1.80
CA VAL A 302 -0.39 5.81 -1.56
C VAL A 302 -1.34 6.96 -1.83
N LEU A 303 -2.27 6.75 -2.75
CA LEU A 303 -3.32 7.68 -3.08
C LEU A 303 -4.66 7.16 -2.55
N SER A 304 -5.42 8.01 -1.89
CA SER A 304 -6.70 7.66 -1.25
C SER A 304 -7.77 8.69 -1.53
N ASN A 305 -8.94 8.24 -1.98
CA ASN A 305 -10.12 9.06 -2.21
C ASN A 305 -11.40 8.24 -1.99
N GLU A 306 -12.54 8.78 -2.39
CA GLU A 306 -13.86 8.11 -2.25
C GLU A 306 -13.99 6.77 -2.99
N TYR A 307 -13.16 6.53 -4.02
CA TYR A 307 -13.15 5.29 -4.80
C TYR A 307 -12.18 4.23 -4.24
N GLY A 308 -11.43 4.56 -3.19
CA GLY A 308 -10.56 3.61 -2.50
C GLY A 308 -9.15 4.12 -2.22
N SER A 309 -8.31 3.19 -1.78
CA SER A 309 -6.88 3.45 -1.51
C SER A 309 -6.04 2.44 -2.28
N TYR A 310 -5.18 2.92 -3.14
CA TYR A 310 -4.26 2.09 -3.94
C TYR A 310 -2.85 2.64 -3.86
N LYS A 311 -1.88 1.77 -4.17
CA LYS A 311 -0.48 2.13 -4.22
C LYS A 311 -0.05 2.47 -5.64
N ILE A 312 0.65 3.59 -5.78
CA ILE A 312 1.34 4.03 -6.99
C ILE A 312 2.81 3.63 -6.80
N ILE A 313 3.21 2.50 -7.39
CA ILE A 313 4.55 1.92 -7.25
C ILE A 313 5.03 1.51 -8.65
N ASN A 314 6.31 1.76 -8.93
CA ASN A 314 7.00 1.11 -10.05
C ASN A 314 7.17 -0.38 -9.71
N ARG A 315 6.19 -1.18 -10.14
CA ARG A 315 6.09 -2.60 -9.79
C ARG A 315 7.25 -3.42 -10.35
N GLN A 316 7.71 -3.09 -11.55
CA GLN A 316 8.80 -3.83 -12.21
C GLN A 316 10.14 -3.61 -11.50
N GLY A 317 10.49 -2.35 -11.21
CA GLY A 317 11.72 -2.03 -10.51
C GLY A 317 11.75 -2.56 -9.08
N PHE A 318 10.75 -2.19 -8.28
CA PHE A 318 10.70 -2.54 -6.85
C PHE A 318 10.54 -4.03 -6.58
N SER A 319 9.60 -4.71 -7.28
CA SER A 319 9.33 -6.13 -7.02
C SER A 319 10.50 -7.01 -7.40
N ARG A 320 11.23 -6.69 -8.47
CA ARG A 320 12.43 -7.41 -8.89
C ARG A 320 13.56 -7.28 -7.88
N ALA A 321 13.81 -6.06 -7.38
CA ALA A 321 14.82 -5.79 -6.35
C ALA A 321 14.51 -6.50 -5.05
N ASN A 322 13.26 -6.44 -4.58
CA ASN A 322 12.80 -7.10 -3.36
C ASN A 322 12.95 -8.64 -3.43
N PHE A 323 12.68 -9.24 -4.60
CA PHE A 323 12.87 -10.68 -4.80
C PHE A 323 14.35 -11.08 -4.74
N ASN A 324 15.24 -10.32 -5.36
CA ASN A 324 16.68 -10.57 -5.36
C ASN A 324 17.27 -10.47 -3.95
N ASN A 325 16.87 -9.47 -3.16
CA ASN A 325 17.30 -9.31 -1.77
C ASN A 325 16.79 -10.47 -0.88
N GLY A 326 15.56 -10.92 -1.07
CA GLY A 326 15.01 -12.08 -0.36
C GLY A 326 15.72 -13.41 -0.68
N LEU A 327 16.29 -13.57 -1.87
CA LEU A 327 17.14 -14.72 -2.24
C LEU A 327 18.52 -14.64 -1.61
N MET A 328 19.11 -13.45 -1.52
CA MET A 328 20.42 -13.23 -0.88
C MET A 328 20.35 -13.51 0.62
N SER A 329 19.29 -13.06 1.30
CA SER A 329 19.10 -13.31 2.74
C SER A 329 18.91 -14.81 3.06
N ARG A 330 18.30 -15.58 2.17
CA ARG A 330 18.13 -17.05 2.32
C ARG A 330 19.40 -17.83 2.02
N ARG A 331 20.33 -17.30 1.22
CA ARG A 331 21.63 -17.94 0.90
C ARG A 331 22.73 -17.60 1.90
N GLY A 332 22.56 -16.54 2.69
CA GLY A 332 23.51 -16.13 3.74
C GLY A 332 23.36 -16.86 5.08
N VAL A 333 22.45 -17.83 5.17
CA VAL A 333 22.28 -18.72 6.33
C VAL A 333 22.57 -20.16 5.87
N ALA A 334 23.82 -20.42 5.55
CA ALA A 334 24.36 -21.77 5.35
C ALA A 334 25.73 -21.83 6.05
#